data_441701993555367e06766c923ccb313d
#
_entry.id   441701993555367e06766c923ccb313d
#
_cell.length_a   1.000
_cell.length_b   1.000
_cell.length_c   1.000
_cell.angle_alpha   90.00
_cell.angle_beta   90.00
_cell.angle_gamma   90.00
#
_symmetry.space_group_name_H-M   'P 1'
#
loop_
_entity.id
_entity.type
_entity.pdbx_description
1 polymer ?
#
loop_
_entity_poly.entity_id
_entity_poly.type
_entity_poly.pdbx_seq_one_letter_code
_entity_poly.pdbx_strand_id
1 'polypeptide(L)'
;LLLDEPLSNIDQNFKEEIQTKLKKIIKDLKITTIIVTHDSYEAFYLADTCGILLDQKLKQFDTPYNVYHIPNSIEVVKFLNRGVLVPAKVTSPKSLENEELGTITGNFSKPFEIGSTVKLLLQPEDLHHDDKSNLKFDVVDKKFRGTNFIYSLKTDKNFILPVFVHSHHVHQHEINEKFGIKRPIHIEHLVCF
;
A
#
# COMPACT_ATOMS: atom_id res chain seq x y z
N LEU A 1 -19.71 -19.14 -12.52
CA LEU A 1 -20.39 -18.72 -11.29
C LEU A 1 -20.27 -17.21 -11.14
N LEU A 2 -21.38 -16.53 -10.84
CA LEU A 2 -21.39 -15.09 -10.53
C LEU A 2 -21.84 -14.91 -9.09
N LEU A 3 -21.06 -14.18 -8.31
CA LEU A 3 -21.34 -13.89 -6.90
C LEU A 3 -21.26 -12.37 -6.70
N ASP A 4 -22.33 -11.79 -6.17
CA ASP A 4 -22.41 -10.36 -5.86
C ASP A 4 -22.48 -10.21 -4.35
N GLU A 5 -21.45 -9.54 -3.77
CA GLU A 5 -21.29 -9.30 -2.33
C GLU A 5 -21.52 -10.56 -1.44
N PRO A 6 -20.95 -11.73 -1.77
CA PRO A 6 -21.35 -13.00 -1.15
C PRO A 6 -21.07 -13.09 0.35
N LEU A 7 -20.19 -12.25 0.88
CA LEU A 7 -19.74 -12.30 2.27
C LEU A 7 -20.05 -11.02 3.06
N SER A 8 -20.83 -10.10 2.49
CA SER A 8 -21.10 -8.78 3.08
C SER A 8 -21.84 -8.84 4.42
N ASN A 9 -22.69 -9.84 4.61
CA ASN A 9 -23.54 -9.98 5.80
C ASN A 9 -23.05 -11.08 6.77
N ILE A 10 -21.77 -11.50 6.64
CA ILE A 10 -21.20 -12.55 7.48
C ILE A 10 -20.43 -11.91 8.64
N ASP A 11 -20.66 -12.46 9.86
CA ASP A 11 -19.88 -12.07 11.03
C ASP A 11 -18.38 -12.28 10.79
N GLN A 12 -17.57 -11.31 11.23
CA GLN A 12 -16.12 -11.32 11.01
C GLN A 12 -15.44 -12.61 11.54
N ASN A 13 -15.95 -13.18 12.62
CA ASN A 13 -15.38 -14.40 13.21
C ASN A 13 -15.54 -15.63 12.29
N PHE A 14 -16.55 -15.65 11.43
CA PHE A 14 -16.80 -16.75 10.49
C PHE A 14 -16.33 -16.44 9.07
N LYS A 15 -16.01 -15.18 8.78
CA LYS A 15 -15.70 -14.73 7.44
C LYS A 15 -14.50 -15.46 6.84
N GLU A 16 -13.40 -15.58 7.59
CA GLU A 16 -12.18 -16.25 7.13
C GLU A 16 -12.41 -17.75 6.85
N GLU A 17 -13.19 -18.42 7.69
CA GLU A 17 -13.53 -19.84 7.49
C GLU A 17 -14.35 -20.03 6.22
N ILE A 18 -15.35 -19.17 6.00
CA ILE A 18 -16.23 -19.25 4.83
C ILE A 18 -15.46 -18.89 3.56
N GLN A 19 -14.59 -17.88 3.58
CA GLN A 19 -13.69 -17.55 2.46
C GLN A 19 -12.82 -18.75 2.09
N THR A 20 -12.23 -19.41 3.06
CA THR A 20 -11.38 -20.60 2.85
C THR A 20 -12.17 -21.74 2.21
N LYS A 21 -13.38 -22.01 2.71
CA LYS A 21 -14.27 -23.04 2.14
C LYS A 21 -14.70 -22.69 0.72
N LEU A 22 -15.09 -21.44 0.47
CA LEU A 22 -15.51 -20.96 -0.85
C LEU A 22 -14.38 -21.09 -1.86
N LYS A 23 -13.18 -20.63 -1.52
CA LYS A 23 -11.98 -20.76 -2.36
C LYS A 23 -11.68 -22.22 -2.71
N LYS A 24 -11.79 -23.11 -1.72
CA LYS A 24 -11.60 -24.54 -1.93
C LYS A 24 -12.64 -25.11 -2.90
N ILE A 25 -13.92 -24.82 -2.70
CA ILE A 25 -15.01 -25.31 -3.56
C ILE A 25 -14.80 -24.86 -5.02
N ILE A 26 -14.49 -23.58 -5.23
CA ILE A 26 -14.24 -23.03 -6.56
C ILE A 26 -13.08 -23.75 -7.25
N LYS A 27 -11.99 -24.01 -6.50
CA LYS A 27 -10.81 -24.73 -7.04
C LYS A 27 -11.08 -26.19 -7.32
N ASP A 28 -11.73 -26.90 -6.40
CA ASP A 28 -12.01 -28.34 -6.54
C ASP A 28 -12.95 -28.61 -7.71
N LEU A 29 -13.94 -27.75 -7.90
CA LEU A 29 -14.91 -27.86 -9.00
C LEU A 29 -14.40 -27.25 -10.31
N LYS A 30 -13.25 -26.55 -10.32
CA LYS A 30 -12.67 -25.86 -11.46
C LYS A 30 -13.65 -24.91 -12.18
N ILE A 31 -14.46 -24.22 -11.39
CA ILE A 31 -15.49 -23.31 -11.93
C ILE A 31 -14.88 -21.92 -12.12
N THR A 32 -14.97 -21.39 -13.35
CA THR A 32 -14.70 -19.97 -13.59
C THR A 32 -15.72 -19.14 -12.83
N THR A 33 -15.21 -18.27 -11.95
CA THR A 33 -16.03 -17.49 -11.01
C THR A 33 -15.70 -16.01 -11.13
N ILE A 34 -16.72 -15.17 -11.12
CA ILE A 34 -16.61 -13.71 -10.97
C ILE A 34 -17.25 -13.36 -9.64
N ILE A 35 -16.51 -12.66 -8.79
CA ILE A 35 -16.96 -12.17 -7.49
C ILE A 35 -16.91 -10.66 -7.53
N VAL A 36 -18.02 -10.00 -7.20
CA VAL A 36 -18.08 -8.56 -6.98
C VAL A 36 -18.09 -8.32 -5.48
N THR A 37 -17.19 -7.48 -4.98
CA THR A 37 -17.12 -7.10 -3.58
C THR A 37 -16.51 -5.70 -3.42
N HIS A 38 -16.89 -5.00 -2.37
CA HIS A 38 -16.24 -3.75 -1.96
C HIS A 38 -15.10 -3.97 -0.94
N ASP A 39 -14.91 -5.21 -0.48
CA ASP A 39 -13.84 -5.56 0.45
C ASP A 39 -12.59 -6.00 -0.31
N SER A 40 -11.56 -5.16 -0.30
CA SER A 40 -10.30 -5.45 -0.97
C SER A 40 -9.59 -6.69 -0.42
N TYR A 41 -9.76 -7.02 0.88
CA TYR A 41 -9.15 -8.23 1.46
C TYR A 41 -9.83 -9.49 0.94
N GLU A 42 -11.16 -9.48 0.76
CA GLU A 42 -11.86 -10.58 0.11
C GLU A 42 -11.37 -10.79 -1.32
N ALA A 43 -11.31 -9.70 -2.10
CA ALA A 43 -10.85 -9.75 -3.48
C ALA A 43 -9.42 -10.31 -3.56
N PHE A 44 -8.50 -9.81 -2.73
CA PHE A 44 -7.10 -10.24 -2.74
C PHE A 44 -6.91 -11.69 -2.29
N TYR A 45 -7.76 -12.18 -1.38
CA TYR A 45 -7.67 -13.55 -0.90
C TYR A 45 -8.28 -14.57 -1.87
N LEU A 46 -9.44 -14.25 -2.46
CA LEU A 46 -10.22 -15.20 -3.26
C LEU A 46 -9.78 -15.27 -4.72
N ALA A 47 -9.37 -14.16 -5.30
CA ALA A 47 -9.18 -14.05 -6.74
C ALA A 47 -7.76 -14.41 -7.21
N ASP A 48 -7.67 -14.97 -8.41
CA ASP A 48 -6.42 -15.11 -9.17
C ASP A 48 -6.07 -13.79 -9.88
N THR A 49 -7.09 -13.04 -10.30
CA THR A 49 -6.98 -11.69 -10.88
C THR A 49 -8.05 -10.78 -10.32
N CYS A 50 -7.71 -9.50 -10.11
CA CYS A 50 -8.60 -8.47 -9.59
C CYS A 50 -8.84 -7.37 -10.61
N GLY A 51 -10.09 -6.92 -10.72
CA GLY A 51 -10.48 -5.76 -11.52
C GLY A 51 -10.93 -4.61 -10.63
N ILE A 52 -10.37 -3.41 -10.83
CA ILE A 52 -10.82 -2.18 -10.17
C ILE A 52 -11.80 -1.47 -11.10
N LEU A 53 -13.05 -1.40 -10.69
CA LEU A 53 -14.13 -0.75 -11.44
C LEU A 53 -14.45 0.61 -10.81
N LEU A 54 -14.17 1.69 -11.52
CA LEU A 54 -14.48 3.07 -11.10
C LEU A 54 -15.16 3.81 -12.23
N ASP A 55 -16.19 4.59 -11.93
CA ASP A 55 -16.95 5.37 -12.91
C ASP A 55 -17.37 4.53 -14.12
N GLN A 56 -17.89 3.32 -13.87
CA GLN A 56 -18.34 2.36 -14.88
C GLN A 56 -17.23 1.91 -15.88
N LYS A 57 -15.95 2.10 -15.49
CA LYS A 57 -14.79 1.70 -16.31
C LYS A 57 -13.87 0.79 -15.53
N LEU A 58 -13.38 -0.24 -16.19
CA LEU A 58 -12.33 -1.09 -15.64
C LEU A 58 -11.00 -0.33 -15.71
N LYS A 59 -10.53 0.17 -14.56
CA LYS A 59 -9.31 1.00 -14.46
C LYS A 59 -8.03 0.18 -14.41
N GLN A 60 -8.07 -0.95 -13.72
CA GLN A 60 -6.96 -1.89 -13.64
C GLN A 60 -7.49 -3.32 -13.59
N PHE A 61 -6.78 -4.24 -14.23
CA PHE A 61 -7.05 -5.67 -14.17
C PHE A 61 -5.72 -6.41 -14.13
N ASP A 62 -5.40 -7.01 -12.99
CA ASP A 62 -4.11 -7.64 -12.75
C ASP A 62 -4.19 -8.63 -11.57
N THR A 63 -3.08 -9.26 -11.21
CA THR A 63 -3.00 -10.05 -9.98
C THR A 63 -3.29 -9.18 -8.75
N PRO A 64 -3.80 -9.76 -7.65
CA PRO A 64 -3.97 -9.04 -6.37
C PRO A 64 -2.72 -8.29 -5.92
N TYR A 65 -1.55 -8.93 -6.06
CA TYR A 65 -0.26 -8.34 -5.73
C TYR A 65 0.02 -7.06 -6.54
N ASN A 66 -0.13 -7.11 -7.85
CA ASN A 66 0.12 -5.96 -8.72
C ASN A 66 -0.91 -4.84 -8.52
N VAL A 67 -2.19 -5.19 -8.30
CA VAL A 67 -3.22 -4.18 -7.98
C VAL A 67 -2.85 -3.42 -6.71
N TYR A 68 -2.30 -4.10 -5.71
CA TYR A 68 -1.90 -3.50 -4.45
C TYR A 68 -0.59 -2.70 -4.55
N HIS A 69 0.48 -3.33 -5.07
CA HIS A 69 1.84 -2.77 -5.06
C HIS A 69 2.17 -1.90 -6.28
N ILE A 70 1.48 -2.09 -7.40
CA ILE A 70 1.75 -1.41 -8.68
C ILE A 70 0.44 -0.84 -9.26
N PRO A 71 -0.27 0.03 -8.51
CA PRO A 71 -1.45 0.70 -9.05
C PRO A 71 -1.07 1.51 -10.30
N ASN A 72 -1.89 1.40 -11.36
CA ASN A 72 -1.56 1.97 -12.66
C ASN A 72 -1.95 3.46 -12.81
N SER A 73 -2.72 4.00 -11.86
CA SER A 73 -3.19 5.38 -11.90
C SER A 73 -3.44 5.96 -10.51
N ILE A 74 -3.39 7.29 -10.42
CA ILE A 74 -3.72 8.03 -9.18
C ILE A 74 -5.16 7.73 -8.71
N GLU A 75 -6.08 7.46 -9.64
CA GLU A 75 -7.46 7.09 -9.31
C GLU A 75 -7.52 5.77 -8.53
N VAL A 76 -6.76 4.76 -8.98
CA VAL A 76 -6.64 3.47 -8.29
C VAL A 76 -5.96 3.63 -6.93
N VAL A 77 -4.89 4.43 -6.83
CA VAL A 77 -4.25 4.75 -5.53
C VAL A 77 -5.25 5.33 -4.54
N LYS A 78 -6.03 6.33 -4.99
CA LYS A 78 -7.06 6.96 -4.15
C LYS A 78 -8.16 6.00 -3.73
N PHE A 79 -8.60 5.13 -4.65
CA PHE A 79 -9.62 4.12 -4.37
C PHE A 79 -9.16 3.12 -3.31
N LEU A 80 -7.93 2.62 -3.44
CA LEU A 80 -7.34 1.69 -2.47
C LEU A 80 -7.06 2.37 -1.12
N ASN A 81 -6.96 3.72 -1.11
CA ASN A 81 -6.69 4.53 0.09
C ASN A 81 -5.49 4.05 0.90
N ARG A 82 -4.41 3.68 0.19
CA ARG A 82 -3.21 3.10 0.81
C ARG A 82 -1.96 3.83 0.34
N GLY A 83 -1.47 4.73 1.19
CA GLY A 83 -0.26 5.48 0.92
C GLY A 83 -0.51 6.95 0.61
N VAL A 84 0.57 7.65 0.34
CA VAL A 84 0.60 9.08 0.04
C VAL A 84 1.42 9.33 -1.23
N LEU A 85 1.03 10.32 -2.00
CA LEU A 85 1.78 10.78 -3.17
C LEU A 85 2.66 11.96 -2.77
N VAL A 86 3.98 11.80 -2.93
CA VAL A 86 4.96 12.85 -2.66
C VAL A 86 5.70 13.24 -3.94
N PRO A 87 6.05 14.53 -4.12
CA PRO A 87 6.82 14.96 -5.27
C PRO A 87 8.25 14.41 -5.19
N ALA A 88 8.80 13.97 -6.31
CA ALA A 88 10.17 13.51 -6.39
C ALA A 88 10.75 13.79 -7.78
N LYS A 89 12.08 13.89 -7.89
CA LYS A 89 12.79 14.08 -9.14
C LYS A 89 13.55 12.82 -9.52
N VAL A 90 13.39 12.33 -10.73
CA VAL A 90 14.10 11.16 -11.23
C VAL A 90 15.58 11.52 -11.43
N THR A 91 16.48 10.80 -10.78
CA THR A 91 17.93 11.07 -10.83
C THR A 91 18.71 10.02 -11.61
N SER A 92 18.19 8.78 -11.68
CA SER A 92 18.76 7.71 -12.48
C SER A 92 17.68 6.68 -12.87
N PRO A 93 18.00 5.67 -13.70
CA PRO A 93 17.05 4.59 -14.02
C PRO A 93 16.56 3.75 -12.81
N LYS A 94 17.18 3.94 -11.64
CA LYS A 94 16.85 3.20 -10.40
C LYS A 94 16.79 4.09 -9.16
N SER A 95 16.77 5.41 -9.32
CA SER A 95 16.72 6.33 -8.18
C SER A 95 15.96 7.60 -8.48
N LEU A 96 15.41 8.16 -7.42
CA LEU A 96 14.79 9.48 -7.39
C LEU A 96 15.22 10.22 -6.12
N GLU A 97 15.03 11.52 -6.12
CA GLU A 97 15.32 12.41 -5.00
C GLU A 97 14.02 13.08 -4.55
N ASN A 98 13.73 12.96 -3.26
CA ASN A 98 12.69 13.73 -2.59
C ASN A 98 13.36 14.72 -1.64
N GLU A 99 12.88 15.94 -1.56
CA GLU A 99 13.53 17.02 -0.79
C GLU A 99 13.64 16.74 0.71
N GLU A 100 12.72 15.96 1.29
CA GLU A 100 12.69 15.66 2.72
C GLU A 100 13.26 14.28 3.05
N LEU A 101 13.02 13.28 2.17
CA LEU A 101 13.47 11.92 2.37
C LEU A 101 14.89 11.67 1.81
N GLY A 102 15.35 12.54 0.91
CA GLY A 102 16.61 12.39 0.17
C GLY A 102 16.51 11.34 -0.93
N THR A 103 17.62 10.67 -1.23
CA THR A 103 17.70 9.67 -2.29
C THR A 103 16.93 8.41 -1.93
N ILE A 104 16.04 8.00 -2.83
CA ILE A 104 15.26 6.77 -2.76
C ILE A 104 15.64 5.91 -3.97
N THR A 105 15.97 4.64 -3.73
CA THR A 105 16.37 3.69 -4.77
C THR A 105 15.32 2.60 -4.95
N GLY A 106 15.25 2.00 -6.15
CA GLY A 106 14.33 0.91 -6.43
C GLY A 106 14.13 0.66 -7.91
N ASN A 107 13.11 -0.12 -8.25
CA ASN A 107 12.78 -0.44 -9.62
C ASN A 107 11.52 0.32 -10.05
N PHE A 108 11.63 1.15 -11.08
CA PHE A 108 10.45 1.84 -11.62
C PHE A 108 9.51 0.85 -12.31
N SER A 109 8.21 1.00 -12.09
CA SER A 109 7.18 0.21 -12.76
C SER A 109 7.10 0.49 -14.27
N LYS A 110 7.56 1.66 -14.71
CA LYS A 110 7.71 2.08 -16.10
C LYS A 110 8.89 3.05 -16.22
N PRO A 111 9.50 3.21 -17.40
CA PRO A 111 10.61 4.14 -17.56
C PRO A 111 10.17 5.60 -17.41
N PHE A 112 11.04 6.43 -16.82
CA PHE A 112 10.88 7.88 -16.69
C PHE A 112 12.14 8.59 -17.21
N GLU A 113 11.96 9.78 -17.72
CA GLU A 113 13.08 10.63 -18.15
C GLU A 113 13.86 11.15 -16.93
N ILE A 114 15.19 11.05 -16.99
CA ILE A 114 16.05 11.59 -15.93
C ILE A 114 15.89 13.11 -15.88
N GLY A 115 15.70 13.64 -14.67
CA GLY A 115 15.42 15.07 -14.45
C GLY A 115 13.92 15.41 -14.38
N SER A 116 13.03 14.50 -14.79
CA SER A 116 11.59 14.73 -14.68
C SER A 116 11.10 14.74 -13.23
N THR A 117 10.06 15.52 -12.97
CA THR A 117 9.35 15.53 -11.68
C THR A 117 8.17 14.57 -11.76
N VAL A 118 8.05 13.71 -10.78
CA VAL A 118 7.02 12.69 -10.66
C VAL A 118 6.34 12.74 -9.28
N LYS A 119 5.19 12.10 -9.16
CA LYS A 119 4.55 11.84 -7.87
C LYS A 119 4.83 10.40 -7.48
N LEU A 120 5.72 10.20 -6.52
CA LEU A 120 6.02 8.87 -5.95
C LEU A 120 4.90 8.46 -4.99
N LEU A 121 4.41 7.25 -5.15
CA LEU A 121 3.56 6.60 -4.13
C LEU A 121 4.46 6.05 -3.02
N LEU A 122 4.16 6.43 -1.79
CA LEU A 122 4.72 5.84 -0.57
C LEU A 122 3.63 5.08 0.17
N GLN A 123 3.78 3.78 0.28
CA GLN A 123 2.91 2.91 1.07
C GLN A 123 3.44 2.77 2.50
N PRO A 124 2.62 2.36 3.48
CA PRO A 124 3.08 2.24 4.88
C PRO A 124 4.28 1.33 5.09
N GLU A 125 4.45 0.34 4.21
CA GLU A 125 5.50 -0.68 4.27
C GLU A 125 6.83 -0.23 3.64
N ASP A 126 6.85 0.88 2.91
CA ASP A 126 8.02 1.36 2.16
C ASP A 126 9.07 2.04 3.06
N LEU A 127 8.63 2.59 4.18
CA LEU A 127 9.49 3.28 5.12
C LEU A 127 9.68 2.45 6.39
N HIS A 128 10.94 2.24 6.79
CA HIS A 128 11.28 1.45 7.95
C HIS A 128 11.71 2.33 9.12
N HIS A 129 11.34 1.93 10.33
CA HIS A 129 11.73 2.59 11.57
C HIS A 129 13.22 2.38 11.89
N ASP A 130 13.89 3.43 12.39
CA ASP A 130 15.22 3.38 12.97
C ASP A 130 15.44 4.54 13.95
N ASP A 131 15.46 4.25 15.25
CA ASP A 131 15.68 5.24 16.33
C ASP A 131 17.00 5.99 16.19
N LYS A 132 18.02 5.36 15.60
CA LYS A 132 19.36 5.91 15.43
C LYS A 132 19.49 6.82 14.19
N SER A 133 18.47 6.84 13.34
CA SER A 133 18.49 7.66 12.12
C SER A 133 18.48 9.15 12.47
N ASN A 134 19.22 9.93 11.67
CA ASN A 134 19.15 11.39 11.71
C ASN A 134 17.96 11.96 10.93
N LEU A 135 17.31 11.15 10.09
CA LEU A 135 16.09 11.54 9.39
C LEU A 135 14.90 11.26 10.31
N LYS A 136 14.35 12.31 10.92
CA LYS A 136 13.28 12.20 11.91
C LYS A 136 12.12 13.14 11.60
N PHE A 137 10.91 12.62 11.81
CA PHE A 137 9.65 13.35 11.63
C PHE A 137 8.80 13.29 12.91
N ASP A 138 7.86 14.22 13.07
CA ASP A 138 6.94 14.23 14.19
C ASP A 138 5.81 13.23 14.01
N VAL A 139 5.54 12.43 15.02
CA VAL A 139 4.35 11.56 15.06
C VAL A 139 3.12 12.44 15.32
N VAL A 140 2.18 12.43 14.38
CA VAL A 140 0.91 13.19 14.49
C VAL A 140 -0.31 12.29 14.71
N ASP A 141 -0.19 11.00 14.40
CA ASP A 141 -1.24 10.01 14.67
C ASP A 141 -0.62 8.62 14.81
N LYS A 142 -1.28 7.75 15.58
CA LYS A 142 -0.86 6.37 15.86
C LYS A 142 -2.09 5.48 15.89
N LYS A 143 -2.19 4.53 14.98
CA LYS A 143 -3.31 3.59 14.90
C LYS A 143 -2.85 2.18 15.22
N PHE A 144 -3.33 1.63 16.32
CA PHE A 144 -3.11 0.22 16.66
C PHE A 144 -4.09 -0.68 15.89
N ARG A 145 -3.55 -1.71 15.26
CA ARG A 145 -4.32 -2.68 14.47
C ARG A 145 -4.04 -4.14 14.90
N GLY A 146 -3.80 -4.35 16.19
CA GLY A 146 -3.49 -5.67 16.75
C GLY A 146 -2.04 -6.07 16.49
N THR A 147 -1.73 -6.62 15.33
CA THR A 147 -0.37 -7.09 14.99
C THR A 147 0.60 -5.96 14.62
N ASN A 148 0.09 -4.76 14.38
CA ASN A 148 0.90 -3.64 13.93
C ASN A 148 0.34 -2.29 14.39
N PHE A 149 1.21 -1.27 14.28
CA PHE A 149 0.86 0.13 14.31
C PHE A 149 1.03 0.75 12.92
N ILE A 150 0.14 1.67 12.57
CA ILE A 150 0.36 2.61 11.47
C ILE A 150 0.59 3.98 12.10
N TYR A 151 1.82 4.47 11.99
CA TYR A 151 2.18 5.81 12.38
C TYR A 151 1.94 6.78 11.24
N SER A 152 1.44 7.97 11.54
CA SER A 152 1.34 9.09 10.62
C SER A 152 2.41 10.10 10.99
N LEU A 153 3.39 10.30 10.13
CA LEU A 153 4.52 11.17 10.36
C LEU A 153 4.35 12.46 9.56
N LYS A 154 4.44 13.60 10.23
CA LYS A 154 4.34 14.90 9.57
C LYS A 154 5.72 15.38 9.14
N THR A 155 5.84 15.71 7.85
CA THR A 155 7.03 16.32 7.28
C THR A 155 6.98 17.84 7.37
N ASP A 156 8.12 18.51 7.16
CA ASP A 156 8.21 19.98 7.18
C ASP A 156 7.35 20.63 6.10
N LYS A 157 7.15 19.93 4.97
CA LYS A 157 6.26 20.34 3.86
C LYS A 157 4.80 19.94 4.06
N ASN A 158 4.42 19.51 5.27
CA ASN A 158 3.07 19.08 5.64
C ASN A 158 2.55 17.82 4.92
N PHE A 159 3.40 16.98 4.35
CA PHE A 159 2.99 15.63 3.96
C PHE A 159 2.80 14.77 5.21
N ILE A 160 1.85 13.85 5.13
CA ILE A 160 1.62 12.85 6.17
C ILE A 160 2.09 11.51 5.63
N LEU A 161 3.23 11.04 6.09
CA LEU A 161 3.83 9.78 5.67
C LEU A 161 3.28 8.65 6.54
N PRO A 162 2.62 7.64 5.98
CA PRO A 162 2.22 6.46 6.73
C PRO A 162 3.43 5.53 6.90
N VAL A 163 3.62 4.98 8.10
CA VAL A 163 4.69 4.00 8.37
C VAL A 163 4.13 2.83 9.15
N PHE A 164 4.36 1.63 8.62
CA PHE A 164 4.00 0.37 9.27
C PHE A 164 5.10 -0.08 10.24
N VAL A 165 4.70 -0.47 11.46
CA VAL A 165 5.60 -1.04 12.47
C VAL A 165 4.92 -2.22 13.16
N HIS A 166 5.62 -3.34 13.31
CA HIS A 166 5.07 -4.47 14.07
C HIS A 166 4.78 -4.10 15.52
N SER A 167 3.69 -4.61 16.10
CA SER A 167 3.26 -4.28 17.46
C SER A 167 4.24 -4.74 18.54
N HIS A 168 5.07 -5.74 18.26
CA HIS A 168 6.14 -6.22 19.15
C HIS A 168 7.45 -5.44 19.02
N HIS A 169 7.40 -4.25 18.40
CA HIS A 169 8.57 -3.36 18.37
C HIS A 169 8.94 -2.90 19.78
N VAL A 170 10.24 -2.90 20.08
CA VAL A 170 10.75 -2.62 21.44
C VAL A 170 10.43 -1.19 21.92
N HIS A 171 10.45 -0.23 20.99
CA HIS A 171 10.18 1.17 21.29
C HIS A 171 8.90 1.61 20.56
N GLN A 172 7.90 2.00 21.35
CA GLN A 172 6.68 2.60 20.84
C GLN A 172 6.80 4.13 20.97
N HIS A 173 6.49 4.82 19.88
CA HIS A 173 6.46 6.28 19.86
C HIS A 173 5.09 6.81 20.22
N GLU A 174 5.04 7.90 20.98
CA GLU A 174 3.82 8.63 21.29
C GLU A 174 3.64 9.84 20.35
N ILE A 175 2.43 10.42 20.35
CA ILE A 175 2.14 11.62 19.55
C ILE A 175 3.05 12.77 20.01
N ASN A 176 3.58 13.51 19.06
CA ASN A 176 4.59 14.57 19.18
C ASN A 176 6.03 14.09 19.49
N GLU A 177 6.29 12.81 19.53
CA GLU A 177 7.66 12.30 19.55
C GLU A 177 8.28 12.27 18.16
N LYS A 178 9.62 12.28 18.12
CA LYS A 178 10.40 12.14 16.89
C LYS A 178 10.53 10.68 16.51
N PHE A 179 10.16 10.35 15.28
CA PHE A 179 10.23 9.02 14.70
C PHE A 179 11.31 8.98 13.62
N GLY A 180 12.31 8.12 13.77
CA GLY A 180 13.41 8.00 12.83
C GLY A 180 13.07 7.07 11.65
N ILE A 181 13.44 7.47 10.45
CA ILE A 181 13.33 6.66 9.23
C ILE A 181 14.70 6.11 8.85
N LYS A 182 14.77 4.79 8.66
CA LYS A 182 15.99 4.09 8.26
C LYS A 182 16.53 4.59 6.92
N ARG A 183 17.85 4.78 6.86
CA ARG A 183 18.57 5.10 5.62
C ARG A 183 19.66 4.05 5.33
N PRO A 184 19.98 3.79 4.05
CA PRO A 184 19.37 4.33 2.83
C PRO A 184 17.94 3.82 2.62
N ILE A 185 17.10 4.63 1.95
CA ILE A 185 15.72 4.23 1.63
C ILE A 185 15.76 3.43 0.33
N HIS A 186 15.20 2.23 0.38
CA HIS A 186 15.03 1.35 -0.78
C HIS A 186 13.59 0.86 -0.84
N ILE A 187 12.94 1.08 -2.00
CA ILE A 187 11.56 0.66 -2.27
C ILE A 187 11.59 -0.27 -3.47
N GLU A 188 11.11 -1.49 -3.32
CA GLU A 188 11.18 -2.50 -4.40
C GLU A 188 10.50 -2.03 -5.68
N HIS A 189 9.32 -1.43 -5.56
CA HIS A 189 8.52 -0.91 -6.68
C HIS A 189 8.37 0.60 -6.58
N LEU A 190 9.15 1.37 -7.36
CA LEU A 190 8.98 2.81 -7.47
C LEU A 190 7.78 3.12 -8.37
N VAL A 191 6.60 3.22 -7.77
CA VAL A 191 5.36 3.56 -8.47
C VAL A 191 5.23 5.07 -8.55
N CYS A 192 5.31 5.60 -9.76
CA CYS A 192 5.32 7.03 -10.03
C CYS A 192 4.31 7.43 -11.12
N PHE A 193 3.79 8.66 -11.00
CA PHE A 193 2.80 9.26 -11.89
C PHE A 193 3.22 10.65 -12.35
#